data_bfc4d4514625eb75cc0b455d6c20ff28
#
_entry.id   bfc4d4514625eb75cc0b455d6c20ff28
#
_cell.length_a   1.000
_cell.length_b   1.000
_cell.length_c   1.000
_cell.angle_alpha   90.00
_cell.angle_beta   90.00
_cell.angle_gamma   90.00
#
_symmetry.space_group_name_H-M   'P 1'
#
loop_
_entity.id
_entity.type
_entity.pdbx_description
1 polymer ?
#
loop_
_entity_poly.entity_id
_entity_poly.type
_entity_poly.pdbx_seq_one_letter_code
_entity_poly.pdbx_strand_id
1 'polypeptide(L)'
;MSSIEATPKDRGTILAEERTNMALRRTFIAADRTLMAWIRTALSMIGFGFSIYKFFQYMPEEIASGNVRRPQAPRNFGLSLIALGTVALATAAWQHRHLLNEIGGHQTRHSWSLSLLVAMVVILIGCITFYGVLLRHGPF
;
A
#
# COMPACT_ATOMS: atom_id res chain seq x y z
N MET A 1 -21.14 43.38 -30.08
CA MET A 1 -20.13 42.69 -29.26
C MET A 1 -20.34 43.16 -27.83
N SER A 2 -21.19 42.45 -27.06
CA SER A 2 -21.42 42.77 -25.64
C SER A 2 -20.45 42.00 -24.80
N SER A 3 -19.47 42.71 -24.26
CA SER A 3 -18.57 42.17 -23.21
C SER A 3 -19.42 41.81 -22.01
N ILE A 4 -19.62 40.55 -21.74
CA ILE A 4 -20.25 40.07 -20.50
C ILE A 4 -19.25 40.38 -19.37
N GLU A 5 -19.40 41.58 -18.80
CA GLU A 5 -18.69 41.95 -17.57
C GLU A 5 -19.28 41.11 -16.42
N ALA A 6 -18.57 40.06 -16.03
CA ALA A 6 -18.94 39.24 -14.89
C ALA A 6 -19.12 40.12 -13.65
N THR A 7 -20.30 40.06 -13.03
CA THR A 7 -20.61 40.82 -11.83
C THR A 7 -19.59 40.50 -10.69
N PRO A 8 -19.33 41.45 -9.79
CA PRO A 8 -18.39 41.20 -8.65
C PRO A 8 -18.76 39.98 -7.83
N LYS A 9 -20.03 39.61 -7.79
CA LYS A 9 -20.54 38.40 -7.11
C LYS A 9 -20.10 37.14 -7.83
N ASP A 10 -20.07 37.12 -9.17
CA ASP A 10 -19.60 35.96 -9.95
C ASP A 10 -18.07 35.76 -9.83
N ARG A 11 -17.31 36.86 -9.73
CA ARG A 11 -15.89 36.79 -9.48
C ARG A 11 -15.56 36.21 -8.10
N GLY A 12 -16.33 36.52 -7.07
CA GLY A 12 -16.19 35.99 -5.74
C GLY A 12 -16.43 34.48 -5.67
N THR A 13 -17.45 33.98 -6.35
CA THR A 13 -17.77 32.56 -6.43
C THR A 13 -16.72 31.79 -7.20
N ILE A 14 -16.23 32.28 -8.32
CA ILE A 14 -15.17 31.68 -9.13
C ILE A 14 -13.86 31.54 -8.30
N LEU A 15 -13.48 32.60 -7.60
CA LEU A 15 -12.29 32.59 -6.76
C LEU A 15 -12.43 31.61 -5.56
N ALA A 16 -13.65 31.46 -5.01
CA ALA A 16 -13.92 30.50 -3.96
C ALA A 16 -13.81 29.06 -4.47
N GLU A 17 -14.34 28.78 -5.66
CA GLU A 17 -14.21 27.46 -6.32
C GLU A 17 -12.74 27.13 -6.64
N GLU A 18 -11.97 28.09 -7.16
CA GLU A 18 -10.55 27.89 -7.43
C GLU A 18 -9.75 27.57 -6.15
N ARG A 19 -10.04 28.29 -5.06
CA ARG A 19 -9.42 28.00 -3.75
C ARG A 19 -9.74 26.61 -3.25
N THR A 20 -11.01 26.19 -3.38
CA THR A 20 -11.48 24.85 -3.00
C THR A 20 -10.78 23.80 -3.86
N ASN A 21 -10.70 24.00 -5.17
CA ASN A 21 -10.02 23.08 -6.08
C ASN A 21 -8.51 22.94 -5.77
N MET A 22 -7.85 24.05 -5.43
CA MET A 22 -6.44 24.00 -5.00
C MET A 22 -6.27 23.27 -3.67
N ALA A 23 -7.19 23.46 -2.72
CA ALA A 23 -7.18 22.75 -1.44
C ALA A 23 -7.35 21.23 -1.65
N LEU A 24 -8.30 20.83 -2.49
CA LEU A 24 -8.51 19.44 -2.88
C LEU A 24 -7.26 18.82 -3.51
N ARG A 25 -6.65 19.51 -4.48
CA ARG A 25 -5.39 19.04 -5.11
C ARG A 25 -4.27 18.81 -4.10
N ARG A 26 -4.12 19.70 -3.12
CA ARG A 26 -3.13 19.53 -2.03
C ARG A 26 -3.42 18.28 -1.20
N THR A 27 -4.69 18.03 -0.88
CA THR A 27 -5.12 16.83 -0.15
C THR A 27 -4.84 15.56 -0.94
N PHE A 28 -5.10 15.54 -2.25
CA PHE A 28 -4.76 14.41 -3.12
C PHE A 28 -3.27 14.10 -3.13
N ILE A 29 -2.44 15.12 -3.32
CA ILE A 29 -0.97 14.94 -3.33
C ILE A 29 -0.47 14.43 -1.96
N ALA A 30 -1.04 14.92 -0.87
CA ALA A 30 -0.69 14.45 0.48
C ALA A 30 -1.09 12.98 0.69
N ALA A 31 -2.30 12.59 0.27
CA ALA A 31 -2.78 11.22 0.34
C ALA A 31 -1.92 10.26 -0.50
N ASP A 32 -1.50 10.68 -1.69
CA ASP A 32 -0.64 9.90 -2.58
C ASP A 32 0.75 9.67 -1.95
N ARG A 33 1.34 10.70 -1.34
CA ARG A 33 2.60 10.56 -0.59
C ARG A 33 2.48 9.59 0.58
N THR A 34 1.35 9.60 1.28
CA THR A 34 1.09 8.69 2.39
C THR A 34 1.00 7.25 1.89
N LEU A 35 0.29 6.99 0.79
CA LEU A 35 0.21 5.66 0.19
C LEU A 35 1.59 5.16 -0.26
N MET A 36 2.40 6.02 -0.88
CA MET A 36 3.78 5.68 -1.27
C MET A 36 4.67 5.33 -0.06
N ALA A 37 4.48 5.99 1.08
CA ALA A 37 5.16 5.64 2.32
C ALA A 37 4.74 4.24 2.82
N TRP A 38 3.47 3.91 2.78
CA TRP A 38 2.95 2.58 3.14
C TRP A 38 3.46 1.48 2.20
N ILE A 39 3.54 1.74 0.89
CA ILE A 39 4.11 0.81 -0.10
C ILE A 39 5.56 0.47 0.27
N ARG A 40 6.37 1.47 0.60
CA ARG A 40 7.77 1.27 1.00
C ARG A 40 7.88 0.43 2.27
N THR A 41 7.07 0.73 3.28
CA THR A 41 7.06 -0.02 4.54
C THR A 41 6.63 -1.47 4.33
N ALA A 42 5.55 -1.69 3.57
CA ALA A 42 5.06 -3.03 3.26
C ALA A 42 6.08 -3.85 2.48
N LEU A 43 6.70 -3.25 1.45
CA LEU A 43 7.73 -3.91 0.65
C LEU A 43 8.94 -4.32 1.51
N SER A 44 9.34 -3.46 2.45
CA SER A 44 10.41 -3.79 3.40
C SER A 44 10.03 -4.94 4.32
N MET A 45 8.80 -4.95 4.86
CA MET A 45 8.31 -6.03 5.72
C MET A 45 8.21 -7.36 4.98
N ILE A 46 7.67 -7.36 3.77
CA ILE A 46 7.52 -8.56 2.92
C ILE A 46 8.91 -9.09 2.55
N GLY A 47 9.82 -8.21 2.09
CA GLY A 47 11.18 -8.58 1.70
C GLY A 47 12.00 -9.12 2.87
N PHE A 48 11.91 -8.48 4.04
CA PHE A 48 12.62 -8.91 5.23
C PHE A 48 12.04 -10.22 5.79
N GLY A 49 10.71 -10.35 5.81
CA GLY A 49 10.06 -11.59 6.23
C GLY A 49 10.42 -12.77 5.33
N PHE A 50 10.46 -12.56 4.02
CA PHE A 50 10.92 -13.57 3.06
C PHE A 50 12.40 -13.92 3.24
N SER A 51 13.26 -12.94 3.47
CA SER A 51 14.69 -13.15 3.69
C SER A 51 14.95 -13.98 4.94
N ILE A 52 14.27 -13.69 6.06
CA ILE A 52 14.35 -14.49 7.28
C ILE A 52 13.90 -15.93 7.00
N TYR A 53 12.74 -16.09 6.36
CA TYR A 53 12.22 -17.43 6.01
C TYR A 53 13.24 -18.22 5.19
N LYS A 54 13.82 -17.64 4.14
CA LYS A 54 14.80 -18.27 3.28
C LYS A 54 16.12 -18.56 4.00
N PHE A 55 16.62 -17.64 4.78
CA PHE A 55 17.86 -17.81 5.54
C PHE A 55 17.80 -19.05 6.43
N PHE A 56 16.75 -19.21 7.21
CA PHE A 56 16.60 -20.37 8.09
C PHE A 56 16.26 -21.67 7.34
N GLN A 57 15.74 -21.58 6.12
CA GLN A 57 15.50 -22.75 5.28
C GLN A 57 16.80 -23.37 4.74
N TYR A 58 17.79 -22.52 4.43
CA TYR A 58 19.07 -22.94 3.85
C TYR A 58 20.18 -23.14 4.86
N MET A 59 19.93 -22.91 6.15
CA MET A 59 20.93 -23.14 7.19
C MET A 59 21.26 -24.64 7.29
N PRO A 60 22.54 -25.04 7.15
CA PRO A 60 22.94 -26.43 7.25
C PRO A 60 22.62 -27.02 8.62
N GLU A 61 22.18 -28.28 8.67
CA GLU A 61 21.85 -29.00 9.92
C GLU A 61 23.03 -29.12 10.87
N GLU A 62 24.26 -29.04 10.36
CA GLU A 62 25.50 -29.09 11.15
C GLU A 62 25.69 -27.93 12.14
N ILE A 63 25.13 -26.75 11.82
CA ILE A 63 25.17 -25.60 12.72
C ILE A 63 24.02 -25.68 13.76
N ALA A 64 22.99 -26.45 13.46
CA ALA A 64 21.88 -26.74 14.35
C ALA A 64 22.13 -27.92 15.31
N SER A 65 23.37 -28.44 15.35
CA SER A 65 23.78 -29.65 16.12
C SER A 65 23.84 -29.43 17.64
N GLY A 66 22.96 -28.67 18.19
CA GLY A 66 22.57 -28.75 19.59
C GLY A 66 21.13 -29.09 19.63
N ASN A 67 20.71 -30.33 19.87
CA ASN A 67 19.41 -30.85 20.34
C ASN A 67 18.15 -29.96 20.21
N VAL A 68 18.18 -28.96 19.32
CA VAL A 68 17.13 -27.99 19.07
C VAL A 68 16.40 -28.44 17.82
N ARG A 69 15.21 -29.03 18.02
CA ARG A 69 14.19 -29.17 16.98
C ARG A 69 14.22 -27.91 16.12
N ARG A 70 14.25 -28.06 14.78
CA ARG A 70 14.22 -26.93 13.82
C ARG A 70 13.38 -25.80 14.39
N PRO A 71 13.95 -24.62 14.68
CA PRO A 71 13.20 -23.59 15.36
C PRO A 71 12.04 -23.13 14.45
N GLN A 72 10.82 -23.49 14.80
CA GLN A 72 9.63 -23.03 14.09
C GLN A 72 9.40 -21.52 14.30
N ALA A 73 9.98 -20.96 15.36
CA ALA A 73 9.88 -19.57 15.74
C ALA A 73 10.32 -18.58 14.63
N PRO A 74 11.50 -18.68 13.99
CA PRO A 74 11.90 -17.71 12.97
C PRO A 74 11.05 -17.82 11.69
N ARG A 75 10.56 -19.02 11.36
CA ARG A 75 9.65 -19.21 10.26
C ARG A 75 8.33 -18.49 10.49
N ASN A 76 7.73 -18.68 11.66
CA ASN A 76 6.48 -18.04 12.03
C ASN A 76 6.65 -16.52 12.09
N PHE A 77 7.80 -16.04 12.56
CA PHE A 77 8.13 -14.62 12.56
C PHE A 77 8.23 -14.04 11.14
N GLY A 78 8.93 -14.70 10.22
CA GLY A 78 8.99 -14.28 8.81
C GLY A 78 7.61 -14.25 8.15
N LEU A 79 6.78 -15.27 8.43
CA LEU A 79 5.43 -15.38 7.90
C LEU A 79 4.49 -14.29 8.47
N SER A 80 4.62 -13.97 9.76
CA SER A 80 3.87 -12.89 10.40
C SER A 80 4.24 -11.51 9.84
N LEU A 81 5.52 -11.27 9.51
CA LEU A 81 5.96 -10.03 8.88
C LEU A 81 5.36 -9.85 7.48
N ILE A 82 5.35 -10.91 6.67
CA ILE A 82 4.75 -10.89 5.33
C ILE A 82 3.25 -10.61 5.43
N ALA A 83 2.55 -11.31 6.32
CA ALA A 83 1.13 -11.09 6.56
C ALA A 83 0.83 -9.65 7.00
N LEU A 84 1.57 -9.16 8.00
CA LEU A 84 1.39 -7.80 8.53
C LEU A 84 1.63 -6.75 7.46
N GLY A 85 2.71 -6.84 6.67
CA GLY A 85 3.01 -5.92 5.59
C GLY A 85 1.92 -5.91 4.52
N THR A 86 1.42 -7.09 4.13
CA THR A 86 0.37 -7.22 3.11
C THR A 86 -0.96 -6.63 3.60
N VAL A 87 -1.37 -6.94 4.84
CA VAL A 87 -2.62 -6.42 5.44
C VAL A 87 -2.54 -4.91 5.65
N ALA A 88 -1.41 -4.40 6.15
CA ALA A 88 -1.22 -2.96 6.34
C ALA A 88 -1.32 -2.19 5.02
N LEU A 89 -0.74 -2.72 3.93
CA LEU A 89 -0.85 -2.09 2.63
C LEU A 89 -2.26 -2.18 2.05
N ALA A 90 -2.95 -3.31 2.24
CA ALA A 90 -4.33 -3.47 1.78
C ALA A 90 -5.27 -2.47 2.47
N THR A 91 -5.13 -2.26 3.79
CA THR A 91 -5.89 -1.26 4.53
C THR A 91 -5.56 0.16 4.09
N ALA A 92 -4.29 0.49 3.87
CA ALA A 92 -3.87 1.79 3.37
C ALA A 92 -4.43 2.07 1.96
N ALA A 93 -4.39 1.09 1.05
CA ALA A 93 -4.95 1.22 -0.29
C ALA A 93 -6.48 1.38 -0.27
N TRP A 94 -7.16 0.69 0.65
CA TRP A 94 -8.60 0.82 0.83
C TRP A 94 -8.99 2.21 1.36
N GLN A 95 -8.29 2.71 2.38
CA GLN A 95 -8.49 4.06 2.91
C GLN A 95 -8.25 5.14 1.83
N HIS A 96 -7.19 4.96 1.03
CA HIS A 96 -6.89 5.87 -0.07
C HIS A 96 -8.03 5.90 -1.11
N ARG A 97 -8.57 4.73 -1.50
CA ARG A 97 -9.74 4.66 -2.40
C ARG A 97 -10.98 5.30 -1.81
N HIS A 98 -11.23 5.08 -0.51
CA HIS A 98 -12.39 5.67 0.16
C HIS A 98 -12.30 7.19 0.16
N LEU A 99 -11.13 7.74 0.49
CA LEU A 99 -10.88 9.17 0.47
C LEU A 99 -11.08 9.78 -0.94
N LEU A 100 -10.58 9.09 -1.98
CA LEU A 100 -10.77 9.53 -3.37
C LEU A 100 -12.24 9.56 -3.77
N ASN A 101 -13.03 8.58 -3.34
CA ASN A 101 -14.47 8.51 -3.62
C ASN A 101 -15.27 9.61 -2.91
N GLU A 102 -14.91 9.96 -1.68
CA GLU A 102 -15.57 11.03 -0.93
C GLU A 102 -15.31 12.41 -1.54
N ILE A 103 -14.06 12.67 -1.96
CA ILE A 103 -13.66 13.96 -2.50
C ILE A 103 -14.05 14.10 -3.98
N GLY A 104 -14.07 12.98 -4.72
CA GLY A 104 -14.22 12.94 -6.18
C GLY A 104 -15.66 13.01 -6.72
N GLY A 105 -16.66 13.38 -5.92
CA GLY A 105 -18.10 13.30 -6.20
C GLY A 105 -18.62 13.86 -7.53
N HIS A 106 -17.85 14.61 -8.32
CA HIS A 106 -18.31 15.13 -9.63
C HIS A 106 -17.25 15.27 -10.74
N GLN A 107 -15.96 15.01 -10.52
CA GLN A 107 -14.98 15.41 -11.55
C GLN A 107 -13.74 14.51 -11.75
N THR A 108 -13.62 13.39 -11.07
CA THR A 108 -12.50 12.48 -11.33
C THR A 108 -12.92 11.30 -12.19
N ARG A 109 -12.94 11.52 -13.49
CA ARG A 109 -12.75 10.47 -14.49
C ARG A 109 -11.55 9.63 -14.03
N HIS A 110 -11.80 8.44 -13.53
CA HIS A 110 -10.96 7.23 -13.50
C HIS A 110 -9.46 7.43 -13.81
N SER A 111 -8.79 8.33 -13.12
CA SER A 111 -7.34 8.32 -13.12
C SER A 111 -6.89 7.29 -12.09
N TRP A 112 -6.61 6.09 -12.57
CA TRP A 112 -5.86 5.11 -11.80
C TRP A 112 -4.57 5.81 -11.37
N SER A 113 -4.50 6.24 -10.13
CA SER A 113 -3.27 6.81 -9.63
C SER A 113 -2.20 5.72 -9.73
N LEU A 114 -1.06 6.06 -10.32
CA LEU A 114 0.06 5.13 -10.51
C LEU A 114 0.41 4.44 -9.18
N SER A 115 0.26 5.16 -8.07
CA SER A 115 0.45 4.66 -6.72
C SER A 115 -0.50 3.53 -6.33
N LEU A 116 -1.78 3.60 -6.73
CA LEU A 116 -2.74 2.50 -6.52
C LEU A 116 -2.38 1.26 -7.32
N LEU A 117 -1.91 1.42 -8.55
CA LEU A 117 -1.46 0.31 -9.38
C LEU A 117 -0.26 -0.39 -8.73
N VAL A 118 0.74 0.38 -8.29
CA VAL A 118 1.92 -0.15 -7.58
C VAL A 118 1.49 -0.84 -6.28
N ALA A 119 0.58 -0.26 -5.50
CA ALA A 119 0.06 -0.88 -4.29
C ALA A 119 -0.59 -2.24 -4.58
N MET A 120 -1.41 -2.35 -5.63
CA MET A 120 -2.04 -3.60 -6.05
C MET A 120 -1.01 -4.67 -6.42
N VAL A 121 0.04 -4.30 -7.17
CA VAL A 121 1.12 -5.22 -7.54
C VAL A 121 1.85 -5.73 -6.29
N VAL A 122 2.17 -4.85 -5.35
CA VAL A 122 2.87 -5.24 -4.10
C VAL A 122 1.99 -6.13 -3.22
N ILE A 123 0.68 -5.87 -3.13
CA ILE A 123 -0.27 -6.74 -2.42
C ILE A 123 -0.30 -8.12 -3.07
N LEU A 124 -0.34 -8.19 -4.39
CA LEU A 124 -0.36 -9.45 -5.12
C LEU A 124 0.93 -10.26 -4.87
N ILE A 125 2.10 -9.61 -4.90
CA ILE A 125 3.38 -10.24 -4.57
C ILE A 125 3.38 -10.74 -3.12
N GLY A 126 2.88 -9.94 -2.17
CA GLY A 126 2.74 -10.34 -0.76
C GLY A 126 1.86 -11.57 -0.58
N CYS A 127 0.70 -11.60 -1.24
CA CYS A 127 -0.21 -12.75 -1.22
C CYS A 127 0.43 -14.00 -1.84
N ILE A 128 1.07 -13.89 -2.99
CA ILE A 128 1.76 -15.02 -3.65
C ILE A 128 2.88 -15.56 -2.75
N THR A 129 3.67 -14.67 -2.16
CA THR A 129 4.77 -15.05 -1.27
C THR A 129 4.24 -15.73 -0.02
N PHE A 130 3.20 -15.18 0.60
CA PHE A 130 2.54 -15.75 1.77
C PHE A 130 1.98 -17.15 1.48
N TYR A 131 1.24 -17.29 0.38
CA TYR A 131 0.63 -18.54 -0.04
C TYR A 131 1.68 -19.59 -0.44
N GLY A 132 2.74 -19.17 -1.14
CA GLY A 132 3.85 -20.04 -1.51
C GLY A 132 4.61 -20.58 -0.31
N VAL A 133 4.78 -19.78 0.73
CA VAL A 133 5.38 -20.22 2.01
C VAL A 133 4.44 -21.17 2.76
N LEU A 134 3.12 -20.91 2.71
CA LEU A 134 2.11 -21.72 3.38
C LEU A 134 1.95 -23.10 2.72
N LEU A 135 1.81 -23.15 1.39
CA LEU A 135 1.60 -24.41 0.63
C LEU A 135 2.82 -25.31 0.61
N ARG A 136 4.03 -24.77 0.65
CA ARG A 136 5.26 -25.57 0.68
C ARG A 136 5.41 -26.36 1.98
N HIS A 137 4.49 -26.21 2.91
CA HIS A 137 4.37 -26.95 4.16
C HIS A 137 3.08 -27.79 4.20
N GLY A 138 2.52 -28.18 3.04
CA GLY A 138 1.61 -29.31 2.97
C GLY A 138 2.27 -30.54 3.59
N PRO A 139 1.49 -31.48 4.14
CA PRO A 139 1.95 -32.59 4.94
C PRO A 139 2.62 -33.68 4.06
N PHE A 140 3.85 -33.34 3.54
CA PHE A 140 4.77 -34.34 2.98
C PHE A 140 6.17 -33.94 3.31
#